data_8e6446afb745afdd5be6f07b22321b29
#
_entry.id   8e6446afb745afdd5be6f07b22321b29
#
_cell.length_a   1.000
_cell.length_b   1.000
_cell.length_c   1.000
_cell.angle_alpha   90.00
_cell.angle_beta   90.00
_cell.angle_gamma   90.00
#
_symmetry.space_group_name_H-M   'P 1'
#
loop_
_entity.id
_entity.type
_entity.pdbx_description
1 polymer ?
#
loop_
_entity_poly.entity_id
_entity_poly.type
_entity_poly.pdbx_seq_one_letter_code
_entity_poly.pdbx_strand_id
1 'polypeptide(L)'
;MPLLAGCALLPGRDPAQAVSVRPGDGQVHPVARPETGGRRPPAGARTADALDTTTEEERQAAAAPAAPGGRDLGVTIAALGDPARPGFWLETPLVATPGTGRVEYQGKTAQVQLIPIEGAATAGSRLSLAAMRLVGAPLAGLPEIRVFAGG
;
A
#
# COMPACT_ATOMS: atom_id res chain seq x y z
N MET A 1 43.87 71.09 -30.99
CA MET A 1 44.05 69.67 -30.93
C MET A 1 42.88 69.08 -30.20
N PRO A 2 41.82 68.57 -30.85
CA PRO A 2 40.64 68.10 -30.17
C PRO A 2 40.69 66.61 -29.85
N LEU A 3 40.38 66.25 -28.60
CA LEU A 3 40.19 64.94 -28.12
C LEU A 3 38.74 64.53 -28.25
N LEU A 4 38.45 63.53 -29.06
CA LEU A 4 37.16 62.92 -29.21
C LEU A 4 36.98 61.79 -28.18
N ALA A 5 36.10 62.02 -27.23
CA ALA A 5 35.62 61.00 -26.29
C ALA A 5 34.52 60.22 -26.93
N GLY A 6 34.74 58.92 -27.20
CA GLY A 6 33.73 57.97 -27.65
C GLY A 6 33.00 57.35 -26.46
N CYS A 7 31.73 57.69 -26.23
CA CYS A 7 30.85 56.98 -25.32
C CYS A 7 30.31 55.74 -26.04
N ALA A 8 30.74 54.58 -25.65
CA ALA A 8 30.12 53.32 -26.04
C ALA A 8 28.90 53.10 -25.17
N LEU A 9 27.71 53.22 -25.77
CA LEU A 9 26.45 52.78 -25.18
C LEU A 9 26.43 51.24 -25.18
N LEU A 10 26.47 50.68 -24.00
CA LEU A 10 26.15 49.28 -23.81
C LEU A 10 24.63 49.13 -23.81
N PRO A 11 24.04 48.24 -24.67
CA PRO A 11 22.63 47.98 -24.61
C PRO A 11 22.29 47.30 -23.30
N GLY A 12 21.28 47.83 -22.64
CA GLY A 12 20.76 47.34 -21.36
C GLY A 12 20.32 45.89 -21.47
N ARG A 13 20.80 45.13 -20.53
CA ARG A 13 20.37 43.77 -20.28
C ARG A 13 19.08 43.84 -19.48
N ASP A 14 17.95 43.59 -20.15
CA ASP A 14 16.66 43.49 -19.50
C ASP A 14 16.67 42.35 -18.47
N PRO A 15 16.45 42.60 -17.17
CA PRO A 15 16.38 41.55 -16.15
C PRO A 15 14.98 41.01 -15.96
N ALA A 16 14.17 40.87 -16.99
CA ALA A 16 12.80 40.41 -16.82
C ALA A 16 12.37 39.43 -17.93
N GLN A 17 13.15 38.42 -18.18
CA GLN A 17 12.59 37.21 -18.76
C GLN A 17 12.60 36.11 -17.68
N ALA A 18 11.62 36.24 -16.76
CA ALA A 18 11.17 35.08 -16.03
C ALA A 18 10.65 34.08 -17.07
N VAL A 19 11.46 33.07 -17.33
CA VAL A 19 11.06 31.92 -18.12
C VAL A 19 9.94 31.25 -17.32
N SER A 20 8.70 31.60 -17.65
CA SER A 20 7.54 30.79 -17.25
C SER A 20 7.71 29.45 -17.95
N VAL A 21 8.37 28.50 -17.27
CA VAL A 21 8.31 27.10 -17.66
C VAL A 21 6.88 26.68 -17.38
N ARG A 22 6.03 26.80 -18.39
CA ARG A 22 4.76 26.05 -18.39
C ARG A 22 5.15 24.60 -18.30
N PRO A 23 4.56 23.82 -17.37
CA PRO A 23 4.71 22.36 -17.38
C PRO A 23 4.35 21.91 -18.80
N GLY A 24 5.33 21.42 -19.54
CA GLY A 24 5.09 20.92 -20.89
C GLY A 24 4.15 19.73 -20.83
N ASP A 25 3.32 19.58 -21.86
CA ASP A 25 2.41 18.46 -22.13
C ASP A 25 3.15 17.09 -22.29
N GLY A 26 4.20 16.87 -21.55
CA GLY A 26 5.00 15.66 -21.52
C GLY A 26 5.35 15.19 -20.12
N GLN A 27 4.88 15.86 -19.07
CA GLN A 27 5.02 15.36 -17.73
C GLN A 27 4.04 14.21 -17.56
N VAL A 28 4.57 12.97 -17.69
CA VAL A 28 3.85 11.75 -17.28
C VAL A 28 3.61 11.91 -15.79
N HIS A 29 2.40 12.35 -15.44
CA HIS A 29 1.94 12.22 -14.07
C HIS A 29 2.05 10.74 -13.71
N PRO A 30 2.54 10.37 -12.51
CA PRO A 30 2.49 8.99 -12.09
C PRO A 30 1.06 8.52 -12.28
N VAL A 31 0.85 7.56 -13.19
CA VAL A 31 -0.45 6.94 -13.37
C VAL A 31 -0.82 6.40 -12.00
N ALA A 32 -1.93 6.90 -11.45
CA ALA A 32 -2.46 6.38 -10.21
C ALA A 32 -2.51 4.86 -10.35
N ARG A 33 -1.81 4.17 -9.45
CA ARG A 33 -1.85 2.69 -9.39
C ARG A 33 -3.32 2.30 -9.45
N PRO A 34 -3.72 1.32 -10.29
CA PRO A 34 -5.11 0.88 -10.35
C PRO A 34 -5.61 0.70 -8.93
N GLU A 35 -6.66 1.42 -8.58
CA GLU A 35 -7.28 1.30 -7.27
C GLU A 35 -7.80 -0.14 -7.18
N THR A 36 -7.07 -0.97 -6.46
CA THR A 36 -7.54 -2.30 -6.11
C THR A 36 -8.68 -2.09 -5.12
N GLY A 37 -9.88 -1.89 -5.65
CA GLY A 37 -11.20 -2.06 -5.04
C GLY A 37 -11.52 -1.46 -3.68
N GLY A 38 -10.63 -0.72 -3.03
CA GLY A 38 -10.83 -0.26 -1.68
C GLY A 38 -10.94 1.27 -1.60
N ARG A 39 -11.97 1.76 -0.92
CA ARG A 39 -12.14 3.18 -0.62
C ARG A 39 -11.01 3.65 0.28
N ARG A 40 -10.35 4.72 -0.12
CA ARG A 40 -9.33 5.36 0.71
C ARG A 40 -9.97 5.92 1.99
N PRO A 41 -9.37 5.70 3.17
CA PRO A 41 -9.87 6.29 4.39
C PRO A 41 -9.95 7.82 4.30
N PRO A 42 -10.90 8.47 4.98
CA PRO A 42 -11.01 9.91 4.99
C PRO A 42 -9.74 10.55 5.59
N ALA A 43 -9.37 11.73 5.09
CA ALA A 43 -8.28 12.49 5.65
C ALA A 43 -8.53 12.78 7.13
N GLY A 44 -7.61 12.37 8.00
CA GLY A 44 -7.77 12.50 9.46
C GLY A 44 -8.34 11.27 10.16
N ALA A 45 -8.60 10.17 9.47
CA ALA A 45 -8.95 8.90 10.11
C ALA A 45 -7.82 8.46 11.06
N ARG A 46 -8.16 8.24 12.34
CA ARG A 46 -7.19 7.88 13.40
C ARG A 46 -7.61 6.67 14.22
N THR A 47 -8.81 6.16 14.00
CA THR A 47 -9.33 4.97 14.67
C THR A 47 -9.37 3.78 13.71
N ALA A 48 -9.29 2.57 14.25
CA ALA A 48 -9.38 1.37 13.43
C ALA A 48 -10.69 1.32 12.62
N ASP A 49 -11.79 1.81 13.18
CA ASP A 49 -13.08 1.86 12.47
C ASP A 49 -13.09 2.88 11.33
N ALA A 50 -12.47 4.04 11.52
CA ALA A 50 -12.38 5.06 10.48
C ALA A 50 -11.39 4.69 9.35
N LEU A 51 -10.40 3.86 9.66
CA LEU A 51 -9.40 3.36 8.71
C LEU A 51 -9.89 2.13 7.95
N ASP A 52 -10.78 1.34 8.56
CA ASP A 52 -11.36 0.16 7.93
C ASP A 52 -12.51 0.55 6.99
N THR A 53 -12.19 0.70 5.73
CA THR A 53 -13.15 1.07 4.68
C THR A 53 -13.74 -0.14 3.94
N THR A 54 -13.54 -1.36 4.46
CA THR A 54 -14.10 -2.57 3.86
C THR A 54 -15.63 -2.59 3.98
N THR A 55 -16.28 -3.03 2.91
CA THR A 55 -17.74 -3.21 2.90
C THR A 55 -18.14 -4.51 3.58
N GLU A 56 -19.41 -4.63 3.91
CA GLU A 56 -19.92 -5.87 4.51
C GLU A 56 -19.81 -7.04 3.54
N GLU A 57 -20.03 -6.81 2.24
CA GLU A 57 -19.87 -7.83 1.20
C GLU A 57 -18.43 -8.31 1.10
N GLU A 58 -17.46 -7.41 1.19
CA GLU A 58 -16.03 -7.76 1.20
C GLU A 58 -15.66 -8.59 2.43
N ARG A 59 -16.21 -8.24 3.60
CA ARG A 59 -16.00 -9.02 4.83
C ARG A 59 -16.62 -10.41 4.72
N GLN A 60 -17.83 -10.52 4.20
CA GLN A 60 -18.49 -11.80 3.98
C GLN A 60 -17.73 -12.65 2.98
N ALA A 61 -17.24 -12.07 1.90
CA ALA A 61 -16.42 -12.78 0.92
C ALA A 61 -15.09 -13.25 1.55
N ALA A 62 -14.46 -12.42 2.37
CA ALA A 62 -13.23 -12.81 3.06
C ALA A 62 -13.44 -13.84 4.17
N ALA A 63 -14.62 -13.84 4.79
CA ALA A 63 -15.00 -14.82 5.80
C ALA A 63 -15.52 -16.13 5.21
N ALA A 64 -15.79 -16.17 3.91
CA ALA A 64 -16.31 -17.38 3.26
C ALA A 64 -15.36 -18.57 3.48
N PRO A 65 -15.91 -19.78 3.67
CA PRO A 65 -15.10 -20.97 3.79
C PRO A 65 -14.20 -21.10 2.56
N ALA A 66 -12.91 -21.31 2.78
CA ALA A 66 -11.99 -21.55 1.68
C ALA A 66 -12.33 -22.86 0.99
N ALA A 67 -12.10 -22.91 -0.31
CA ALA A 67 -12.18 -24.17 -1.05
C ALA A 67 -11.21 -25.19 -0.41
N PRO A 68 -11.61 -26.47 -0.33
CA PRO A 68 -10.73 -27.51 0.18
C PRO A 68 -9.52 -27.64 -0.74
N GLY A 69 -8.30 -27.66 -0.18
CA GLY A 69 -7.09 -27.92 -0.95
C GLY A 69 -6.00 -26.86 -0.88
N GLY A 70 -6.15 -25.83 -0.08
CA GLY A 70 -5.08 -24.84 0.14
C GLY A 70 -3.80 -25.46 0.70
N ARG A 71 -2.64 -25.12 0.13
CA ARG A 71 -1.34 -25.58 0.62
C ARG A 71 -0.97 -24.85 1.90
N ASP A 72 -0.71 -25.57 2.96
CA ASP A 72 -0.18 -25.01 4.19
C ASP A 72 1.23 -24.45 3.96
N LEU A 73 1.38 -23.16 4.20
CA LEU A 73 2.67 -22.45 4.10
C LEU A 73 3.39 -22.37 5.46
N GLY A 74 2.71 -22.77 6.53
CA GLY A 74 3.23 -22.73 7.89
C GLY A 74 2.69 -21.57 8.71
N VAL A 75 3.42 -21.28 9.77
CA VAL A 75 3.08 -20.27 10.78
C VAL A 75 4.02 -19.09 10.67
N THR A 76 3.50 -17.89 10.87
CA THR A 76 4.28 -16.66 10.89
C THR A 76 3.77 -15.71 11.97
N ILE A 77 4.65 -14.88 12.48
CA ILE A 77 4.27 -13.76 13.33
C ILE A 77 3.79 -12.62 12.45
N ALA A 78 2.61 -12.13 12.70
CA ALA A 78 2.01 -11.04 11.91
C ALA A 78 1.98 -9.74 12.71
N ALA A 79 2.53 -8.67 12.14
CA ALA A 79 2.32 -7.32 12.61
C ALA A 79 1.17 -6.67 11.82
N LEU A 80 0.56 -5.63 12.38
CA LEU A 80 -0.35 -4.78 11.62
C LEU A 80 0.43 -4.08 10.49
N GLY A 81 -0.02 -4.26 9.26
CA GLY A 81 0.51 -3.56 8.09
C GLY A 81 0.00 -2.11 8.00
N ASP A 82 0.08 -1.50 6.82
CA ASP A 82 -0.43 -0.15 6.62
C ASP A 82 -1.96 -0.10 6.85
N PRO A 83 -2.43 0.56 7.91
CA PRO A 83 -3.84 0.60 8.24
C PRO A 83 -4.66 1.46 7.28
N ALA A 84 -4.02 2.35 6.51
CA ALA A 84 -4.67 3.16 5.49
C ALA A 84 -4.84 2.43 4.16
N ARG A 85 -4.20 1.28 4.00
CA ARG A 85 -4.33 0.44 2.80
C ARG A 85 -5.54 -0.47 2.94
N PRO A 86 -6.58 -0.26 2.12
CA PRO A 86 -7.83 -1.04 2.22
C PRO A 86 -7.67 -2.48 1.76
N GLY A 87 -8.67 -3.30 2.07
CA GLY A 87 -8.80 -4.68 1.61
C GLY A 87 -8.14 -5.73 2.51
N PHE A 88 -8.27 -6.98 2.09
CA PHE A 88 -7.75 -8.14 2.79
C PHE A 88 -6.46 -8.62 2.13
N TRP A 89 -5.33 -8.39 2.77
CA TRP A 89 -4.01 -8.76 2.24
C TRP A 89 -3.03 -9.16 3.35
N LEU A 90 -2.07 -9.97 2.97
CA LEU A 90 -0.93 -10.38 3.79
C LEU A 90 0.36 -10.21 2.98
N GLU A 91 1.26 -9.38 3.46
CA GLU A 91 2.64 -9.31 3.00
C GLU A 91 3.48 -10.31 3.77
N THR A 92 4.07 -11.27 3.07
CA THR A 92 4.75 -12.41 3.71
C THR A 92 5.91 -12.93 2.86
N PRO A 93 7.02 -13.33 3.49
CA PRO A 93 8.12 -14.01 2.80
C PRO A 93 7.83 -15.50 2.53
N LEU A 94 6.69 -16.03 2.96
CA LEU A 94 6.31 -17.43 2.76
C LEU A 94 5.92 -17.76 1.31
N VAL A 95 5.70 -16.73 0.48
CA VAL A 95 5.38 -16.88 -0.94
C VAL A 95 6.39 -16.14 -1.79
N ALA A 96 6.69 -16.69 -2.97
CA ALA A 96 7.59 -16.07 -3.94
C ALA A 96 6.84 -15.27 -5.01
N THR A 97 5.55 -15.53 -5.19
CA THR A 97 4.69 -14.89 -6.19
C THR A 97 3.38 -14.45 -5.56
N PRO A 98 2.78 -13.34 -6.04
CA PRO A 98 1.46 -12.93 -5.59
C PRO A 98 0.41 -14.01 -5.87
N GLY A 99 -0.57 -14.13 -4.97
CA GLY A 99 -1.64 -15.09 -5.12
C GLY A 99 -2.75 -14.88 -4.12
N THR A 100 -3.73 -15.75 -4.13
CA THR A 100 -4.78 -15.81 -3.10
C THR A 100 -4.40 -16.82 -2.03
N GLY A 101 -4.86 -16.58 -0.83
CA GLY A 101 -4.63 -17.49 0.28
C GLY A 101 -5.58 -17.22 1.44
N ARG A 102 -5.31 -17.89 2.52
CA ARG A 102 -6.09 -17.80 3.75
C ARG A 102 -5.16 -17.68 4.94
N VAL A 103 -5.55 -16.85 5.89
CA VAL A 103 -4.94 -16.79 7.22
C VAL A 103 -5.90 -17.36 8.24
N GLU A 104 -5.34 -17.99 9.26
CA GLU A 104 -6.08 -18.57 10.39
C GLU A 104 -5.50 -18.07 11.70
N TYR A 105 -6.38 -17.63 12.60
CA TYR A 105 -6.04 -17.23 13.96
C TYR A 105 -7.13 -17.71 14.91
N GLN A 106 -6.78 -18.51 15.91
CA GLN A 106 -7.70 -19.05 16.93
C GLN A 106 -8.98 -19.66 16.33
N GLY A 107 -8.86 -20.40 15.23
CA GLY A 107 -10.00 -21.06 14.56
C GLY A 107 -10.85 -20.15 13.68
N LYS A 108 -10.53 -18.86 13.59
CA LYS A 108 -11.16 -17.94 12.65
C LYS A 108 -10.29 -17.77 11.42
N THR A 109 -10.91 -17.71 10.27
CA THR A 109 -10.22 -17.63 8.99
C THR A 109 -10.59 -16.35 8.23
N ALA A 110 -9.65 -15.84 7.44
CA ALA A 110 -9.90 -14.78 6.48
C ALA A 110 -9.20 -15.09 5.17
N GLN A 111 -9.91 -14.95 4.06
CA GLN A 111 -9.29 -14.97 2.73
C GLN A 111 -8.54 -13.67 2.49
N VAL A 112 -7.32 -13.77 1.98
CA VAL A 112 -6.43 -12.63 1.78
C VAL A 112 -5.67 -12.77 0.45
N GLN A 113 -5.28 -11.65 -0.10
CA GLN A 113 -4.27 -11.61 -1.14
C GLN A 113 -2.89 -11.78 -0.51
N LEU A 114 -2.14 -12.78 -0.95
CA LEU A 114 -0.75 -12.99 -0.54
C LEU A 114 0.16 -12.15 -1.42
N ILE A 115 1.02 -11.36 -0.79
CA ILE A 115 1.96 -10.47 -1.45
C ILE A 115 3.36 -10.85 -1.00
N PRO A 116 4.25 -11.24 -1.91
CA PRO A 116 5.61 -11.59 -1.55
C PRO A 116 6.38 -10.37 -1.06
N ILE A 117 7.17 -10.55 -0.01
CA ILE A 117 8.20 -9.61 0.43
C ILE A 117 9.52 -10.34 0.55
N GLU A 118 10.61 -9.61 0.37
CA GLU A 118 11.95 -10.17 0.55
C GLU A 118 12.23 -10.45 2.02
N GLY A 119 12.98 -11.51 2.27
CA GLY A 119 13.40 -11.89 3.60
C GLY A 119 13.38 -13.39 3.85
N ALA A 120 13.92 -13.80 4.98
CA ALA A 120 13.83 -15.18 5.44
C ALA A 120 12.37 -15.53 5.78
N ALA A 121 11.99 -16.80 5.63
CA ALA A 121 10.64 -17.25 5.99
C ALA A 121 10.24 -16.93 7.46
N THR A 122 11.25 -16.71 8.32
CA THR A 122 11.09 -16.34 9.73
C THR A 122 11.03 -14.83 9.99
N ALA A 123 11.14 -13.99 8.95
CA ALA A 123 11.19 -12.53 9.10
C ALA A 123 9.86 -11.91 9.56
N GLY A 124 8.79 -12.71 9.67
CA GLY A 124 7.47 -12.23 10.01
C GLY A 124 6.70 -11.68 8.80
N SER A 125 5.47 -11.33 9.04
CA SER A 125 4.51 -10.90 7.99
C SER A 125 3.78 -9.64 8.43
N ARG A 126 3.11 -8.97 7.48
CA ARG A 126 2.24 -7.82 7.75
C ARG A 126 0.84 -8.13 7.27
N LEU A 127 -0.11 -8.11 8.18
CA LEU A 127 -1.51 -8.41 7.90
C LEU A 127 -2.32 -7.10 7.83
N SER A 128 -3.25 -7.02 6.89
CA SER A 128 -4.13 -5.84 6.76
C SER A 128 -5.02 -5.65 7.99
N LEU A 129 -5.40 -4.39 8.25
CA LEU A 129 -6.30 -4.04 9.34
C LEU A 129 -7.61 -4.81 9.25
N ALA A 130 -8.23 -4.88 8.06
CA ALA A 130 -9.47 -5.58 7.83
C ALA A 130 -9.37 -7.08 8.15
N ALA A 131 -8.28 -7.74 7.73
CA ALA A 131 -8.07 -9.15 8.01
C ALA A 131 -7.82 -9.41 9.50
N MET A 132 -7.01 -8.58 10.17
CA MET A 132 -6.80 -8.68 11.62
C MET A 132 -8.12 -8.58 12.41
N ARG A 133 -8.95 -7.62 12.05
CA ARG A 133 -10.28 -7.45 12.68
C ARG A 133 -11.19 -8.65 12.41
N LEU A 134 -11.20 -9.17 11.19
CA LEU A 134 -12.04 -10.30 10.82
C LEU A 134 -11.69 -11.57 11.60
N VAL A 135 -10.40 -11.87 11.75
CA VAL A 135 -9.97 -13.04 12.54
C VAL A 135 -9.91 -12.76 14.04
N GLY A 136 -10.14 -11.52 14.46
CA GLY A 136 -10.10 -11.13 15.88
C GLY A 136 -8.70 -11.08 16.48
N ALA A 137 -7.68 -10.83 15.66
CA ALA A 137 -6.31 -10.69 16.10
C ALA A 137 -6.06 -9.34 16.78
N PRO A 138 -5.19 -9.25 17.79
CA PRO A 138 -4.87 -7.99 18.47
C PRO A 138 -4.10 -7.04 17.55
N LEU A 139 -4.64 -5.83 17.33
CA LEU A 139 -4.05 -4.84 16.41
C LEU A 139 -2.70 -4.30 16.88
N ALA A 140 -2.48 -4.23 18.17
CA ALA A 140 -1.22 -3.76 18.77
C ALA A 140 -0.28 -4.91 19.17
N GLY A 141 -0.67 -6.15 18.89
CA GLY A 141 0.10 -7.35 19.21
C GLY A 141 0.88 -7.88 18.00
N LEU A 142 1.56 -8.97 18.25
CA LEU A 142 2.26 -9.77 17.25
C LEU A 142 1.68 -11.20 17.25
N PRO A 143 0.45 -11.40 16.78
CA PRO A 143 -0.18 -12.70 16.80
C PRO A 143 0.56 -13.69 15.89
N GLU A 144 0.61 -14.92 16.31
CA GLU A 144 1.02 -16.03 15.48
C GLU A 144 -0.18 -16.48 14.65
N ILE A 145 -0.03 -16.46 13.35
CA ILE A 145 -1.07 -16.85 12.39
C ILE A 145 -0.59 -18.00 11.51
N ARG A 146 -1.51 -18.86 11.11
CA ARG A 146 -1.26 -19.90 10.12
C ARG A 146 -1.67 -19.40 8.73
N VAL A 147 -0.86 -19.69 7.73
CA VAL A 147 -1.03 -19.21 6.37
C VAL A 147 -1.17 -20.38 5.40
N PHE A 148 -2.13 -20.27 4.50
CA PHE A 148 -2.37 -21.24 3.44
C PHE A 148 -2.38 -20.53 2.09
N ALA A 149 -1.78 -21.12 1.06
CA ALA A 149 -1.85 -20.66 -0.31
C ALA A 149 -2.97 -21.39 -1.06
N GLY A 150 -3.71 -20.65 -1.87
CA GLY A 150 -4.85 -21.18 -2.60
C GLY A 150 -6.10 -21.29 -1.71
N GLY A 151 -7.25 -21.17 -2.31
CA GLY A 151 -8.56 -21.23 -1.67
C GLY A 151 -9.62 -20.80 -2.63
#